data_e6c769bff29d61aae01a3e5e771040c4
#
_entry.id   e6c769bff29d61aae01a3e5e771040c4
#
_cell.length_a   1.000
_cell.length_b   1.000
_cell.length_c   1.000
_cell.angle_alpha   90.00
_cell.angle_beta   90.00
_cell.angle_gamma   90.00
#
_symmetry.space_group_name_H-M   'P 1'
#
loop_
_entity.id
_entity.type
_entity.pdbx_description
1 polymer ?
#
loop_
_entity_poly.entity_id
_entity_poly.type
_entity_poly.pdbx_seq_one_letter_code
_entity_poly.pdbx_strand_id
1 'polypeptide(L)'
;AGAYSDGKLYTRSKKRGNVDKILNVFCQHGASTAILVDAHPHIGTDKLPRVIENMRNTILECGGEVHFETRMEALIIENDEIKGIETHTGQTILGPVILATGHSARDVYRWLAANQVEVEAKGIAVGVRLEHPSELIDQIQYHSKDGRGKYLPAAEYSFVNQVDGRGVYSFCMCPGGFVVPAASGPQQIVVNGMSPSNRGSRWSNSGMVVELRPEDLEDEGLKIENRGTAMQDDSITYPQLSMMYFQEALEYNCWQQGNMRQTAPAQRMQDFTRKKLSYDLPESSYAPGLISSPLHFWMPPFITERLSKGFQQFGRYSHGFLTNEAVMIGVETRTSAPVRIIRDRETLQHVRIRGLFPCGEGAGYAGGIVSA
;
A
#
# COMPACT_ATOMS: atom_id res chain seq x y z
N ALA A 1 -5.59 9.49 -4.34
CA ALA A 1 -4.42 8.64 -4.38
C ALA A 1 -4.43 7.68 -5.58
N GLY A 2 -5.59 7.19 -6.03
CA GLY A 2 -5.68 6.21 -7.11
C GLY A 2 -5.10 6.65 -8.46
N ALA A 3 -5.24 7.94 -8.81
CA ALA A 3 -4.76 8.47 -10.08
C ALA A 3 -3.22 8.47 -10.22
N TYR A 4 -2.49 8.48 -9.12
CA TYR A 4 -1.03 8.46 -9.09
C TYR A 4 -0.47 7.11 -8.63
N SER A 5 -1.20 6.04 -8.88
CA SER A 5 -0.73 4.67 -8.70
C SER A 5 0.19 4.24 -9.85
N ASP A 6 0.97 3.18 -9.63
CA ASP A 6 1.74 2.49 -10.67
C ASP A 6 0.87 1.93 -11.80
N GLY A 7 -0.41 1.69 -11.55
CA GLY A 7 -1.31 1.17 -12.57
C GLY A 7 -1.09 -0.30 -12.91
N LYS A 8 -0.63 -1.10 -11.94
CA LYS A 8 -0.54 -2.56 -12.10
C LYS A 8 -1.91 -3.18 -12.17
N LEU A 9 -2.14 -3.98 -13.20
CA LEU A 9 -3.43 -4.61 -13.49
C LEU A 9 -3.41 -6.13 -13.32
N TYR A 10 -2.27 -6.70 -12.93
CA TYR A 10 -2.16 -8.12 -12.66
C TYR A 10 -2.89 -8.50 -11.38
N THR A 11 -3.70 -9.57 -11.44
CA THR A 11 -4.34 -10.19 -10.28
C THR A 11 -4.20 -11.70 -10.32
N ARG A 12 -3.93 -12.31 -9.17
CA ARG A 12 -3.95 -13.77 -8.99
C ARG A 12 -5.38 -14.30 -8.81
N SER A 13 -6.34 -13.44 -8.47
CA SER A 13 -7.72 -13.83 -8.24
C SER A 13 -8.50 -13.79 -9.55
N LYS A 14 -8.93 -14.98 -10.01
CA LYS A 14 -9.80 -15.15 -11.18
C LYS A 14 -11.18 -15.70 -10.80
N LYS A 15 -11.53 -15.66 -9.51
CA LYS A 15 -12.71 -16.37 -8.98
C LYS A 15 -14.02 -15.64 -9.20
N ARG A 16 -14.00 -14.32 -9.37
CA ARG A 16 -15.21 -13.49 -9.57
C ARG A 16 -14.92 -12.35 -10.53
N GLY A 17 -15.92 -11.97 -11.29
CA GLY A 17 -15.83 -10.87 -12.24
C GLY A 17 -15.08 -11.24 -13.53
N ASN A 18 -15.23 -10.38 -14.51
CA ASN A 18 -14.61 -10.52 -15.83
C ASN A 18 -13.44 -9.54 -15.95
N VAL A 19 -12.21 -10.04 -15.79
CA VAL A 19 -10.97 -9.25 -15.87
C VAL A 19 -10.84 -8.61 -17.25
N ASP A 20 -11.16 -9.34 -18.33
CA ASP A 20 -11.06 -8.84 -19.71
C ASP A 20 -11.97 -7.64 -19.93
N LYS A 21 -13.18 -7.65 -19.32
CA LYS A 21 -14.09 -6.49 -19.35
C LYS A 21 -13.43 -5.26 -18.75
N ILE A 22 -12.76 -5.40 -17.59
CA ILE A 22 -12.09 -4.29 -16.90
C ILE A 22 -10.95 -3.73 -17.75
N LEU A 23 -10.11 -4.62 -18.32
CA LEU A 23 -8.99 -4.22 -19.18
C LEU A 23 -9.48 -3.51 -20.43
N ASN A 24 -10.56 -4.00 -21.06
CA ASN A 24 -11.17 -3.34 -22.21
C ASN A 24 -11.75 -1.96 -21.86
N VAL A 25 -12.35 -1.79 -20.68
CA VAL A 25 -12.80 -0.48 -20.20
C VAL A 25 -11.63 0.49 -20.09
N PHE A 26 -10.48 0.05 -19.57
CA PHE A 26 -9.29 0.90 -19.55
C PHE A 26 -8.78 1.26 -20.94
N CYS A 27 -8.78 0.29 -21.88
CA CYS A 27 -8.41 0.56 -23.28
C CYS A 27 -9.36 1.56 -23.95
N GLN A 28 -10.66 1.45 -23.72
CA GLN A 28 -11.68 2.38 -24.22
C GLN A 28 -11.42 3.81 -23.73
N HIS A 29 -10.84 3.95 -22.53
CA HIS A 29 -10.51 5.24 -21.92
C HIS A 29 -9.05 5.67 -22.13
N GLY A 30 -8.34 5.04 -23.07
CA GLY A 30 -7.03 5.49 -23.55
C GLY A 30 -5.81 4.74 -22.98
N ALA A 31 -6.00 3.64 -22.26
CA ALA A 31 -4.90 2.74 -21.96
C ALA A 31 -4.42 2.01 -23.23
N SER A 32 -3.14 1.64 -23.26
CA SER A 32 -2.59 0.86 -24.38
C SER A 32 -3.24 -0.52 -24.47
N THR A 33 -3.55 -0.96 -25.69
CA THR A 33 -4.04 -2.34 -25.96
C THR A 33 -3.04 -3.42 -25.59
N ALA A 34 -1.77 -3.08 -25.38
CA ALA A 34 -0.75 -4.01 -24.86
C ALA A 34 -1.18 -4.65 -23.53
N ILE A 35 -1.94 -3.94 -22.67
CA ILE A 35 -2.45 -4.50 -21.40
C ILE A 35 -3.35 -5.71 -21.57
N LEU A 36 -3.89 -5.95 -22.76
CA LEU A 36 -4.75 -7.11 -23.07
C LEU A 36 -3.95 -8.39 -23.30
N VAL A 37 -2.66 -8.26 -23.65
CA VAL A 37 -1.80 -9.39 -24.05
C VAL A 37 -0.57 -9.56 -23.13
N ASP A 38 -0.21 -8.54 -22.36
CA ASP A 38 0.91 -8.59 -21.45
C ASP A 38 0.63 -9.57 -20.29
N ALA A 39 1.63 -10.36 -19.91
CA ALA A 39 1.54 -11.27 -18.76
C ALA A 39 1.39 -10.51 -17.42
N HIS A 40 2.04 -9.35 -17.29
CA HIS A 40 1.97 -8.45 -16.14
C HIS A 40 1.56 -7.04 -16.60
N PRO A 41 0.26 -6.82 -16.95
CA PRO A 41 -0.18 -5.58 -17.54
C PRO A 41 -0.01 -4.40 -16.58
N HIS A 42 0.44 -3.28 -17.15
CA HIS A 42 0.81 -2.09 -16.42
C HIS A 42 0.56 -0.85 -17.27
N ILE A 43 -0.06 0.18 -16.70
CA ILE A 43 -0.36 1.44 -17.39
C ILE A 43 0.79 2.44 -17.22
N GLY A 44 1.31 2.58 -16.02
CA GLY A 44 2.33 3.55 -15.63
C GLY A 44 1.75 4.80 -14.96
N THR A 45 2.48 5.32 -14.01
CA THR A 45 2.09 6.49 -13.20
C THR A 45 1.88 7.75 -14.06
N ASP A 46 2.60 7.86 -15.17
CA ASP A 46 2.55 8.97 -16.13
C ASP A 46 1.28 8.94 -17.01
N LYS A 47 0.70 7.76 -17.27
CA LYS A 47 -0.45 7.58 -18.17
C LYS A 47 -1.76 7.38 -17.44
N LEU A 48 -1.75 6.77 -16.27
CA LEU A 48 -2.96 6.44 -15.51
C LEU A 48 -3.86 7.66 -15.23
N PRO A 49 -3.34 8.86 -14.89
CA PRO A 49 -4.19 10.03 -14.67
C PRO A 49 -5.09 10.39 -15.85
N ARG A 50 -4.58 10.25 -17.08
CA ARG A 50 -5.35 10.52 -18.31
C ARG A 50 -6.48 9.52 -18.51
N VAL A 51 -6.24 8.25 -18.21
CA VAL A 51 -7.28 7.20 -18.29
C VAL A 51 -8.40 7.50 -17.31
N ILE A 52 -8.05 7.86 -16.07
CA ILE A 52 -9.04 8.20 -15.02
C ILE A 52 -9.81 9.48 -15.39
N GLU A 53 -9.15 10.48 -15.98
CA GLU A 53 -9.82 11.69 -16.47
C GLU A 53 -10.85 11.35 -17.57
N ASN A 54 -10.50 10.49 -18.53
CA ASN A 54 -11.41 10.05 -19.57
C ASN A 54 -12.61 9.27 -18.99
N MET A 55 -12.39 8.40 -18.01
CA MET A 55 -13.48 7.69 -17.31
C MET A 55 -14.43 8.68 -16.59
N ARG A 56 -13.87 9.69 -15.91
CA ARG A 56 -14.66 10.76 -15.29
C ARG A 56 -15.50 11.50 -16.34
N ASN A 57 -14.92 11.86 -17.47
CA ASN A 57 -15.64 12.57 -18.53
C ASN A 57 -16.80 11.73 -19.06
N THR A 58 -16.63 10.44 -19.25
CA THR A 58 -17.71 9.52 -19.62
C THR A 58 -18.85 9.51 -18.61
N ILE A 59 -18.54 9.54 -17.29
CA ILE A 59 -19.57 9.63 -16.24
C ILE A 59 -20.39 10.91 -16.42
N LEU A 60 -19.71 12.06 -16.61
CA LEU A 60 -20.37 13.36 -16.81
C LEU A 60 -21.21 13.40 -18.09
N GLU A 61 -20.68 12.89 -19.21
CA GLU A 61 -21.38 12.80 -20.50
C GLU A 61 -22.62 11.91 -20.44
N CYS A 62 -22.62 10.90 -19.57
CA CYS A 62 -23.77 10.03 -19.32
C CYS A 62 -24.78 10.63 -18.31
N GLY A 63 -24.62 11.87 -17.88
CA GLY A 63 -25.51 12.55 -16.93
C GLY A 63 -25.22 12.21 -15.46
N GLY A 64 -24.08 11.57 -15.17
CA GLY A 64 -23.61 11.39 -13.79
C GLY A 64 -22.95 12.67 -13.24
N GLU A 65 -22.73 12.69 -11.95
CA GLU A 65 -22.11 13.82 -11.26
C GLU A 65 -20.79 13.40 -10.58
N VAL A 66 -19.82 14.30 -10.52
CA VAL A 66 -18.57 14.15 -9.80
C VAL A 66 -18.34 15.38 -8.94
N HIS A 67 -18.34 15.19 -7.63
CA HIS A 67 -18.19 16.26 -6.66
C HIS A 67 -16.78 16.23 -6.07
N PHE A 68 -15.93 17.20 -6.44
CA PHE A 68 -14.63 17.44 -5.83
C PHE A 68 -14.78 18.20 -4.51
N GLU A 69 -13.75 18.13 -3.67
CA GLU A 69 -13.73 18.79 -2.37
C GLU A 69 -14.96 18.49 -1.51
N THR A 70 -15.53 17.28 -1.72
CA THR A 70 -16.76 16.85 -1.06
C THR A 70 -16.48 15.57 -0.28
N ARG A 71 -16.22 15.70 1.01
CA ARG A 71 -15.93 14.58 1.91
C ARG A 71 -17.23 14.07 2.53
N MET A 72 -17.43 12.75 2.52
CA MET A 72 -18.46 12.12 3.33
C MET A 72 -18.13 12.31 4.82
N GLU A 73 -19.05 12.85 5.57
CA GLU A 73 -18.95 13.04 7.03
C GLU A 73 -19.66 11.91 7.77
N ALA A 74 -20.85 11.53 7.30
CA ALA A 74 -21.67 10.49 7.91
C ALA A 74 -22.43 9.66 6.88
N LEU A 75 -22.80 8.43 7.27
CA LEU A 75 -23.84 7.64 6.63
C LEU A 75 -25.18 7.90 7.31
N ILE A 76 -26.24 8.09 6.55
CA ILE A 76 -27.60 8.26 7.05
C ILE A 76 -28.25 6.88 7.08
N ILE A 77 -28.41 6.32 8.29
CA ILE A 77 -28.92 4.96 8.49
C ILE A 77 -30.21 5.04 9.31
N GLU A 78 -31.29 4.45 8.79
CA GLU A 78 -32.58 4.36 9.45
C GLU A 78 -33.11 2.93 9.36
N ASN A 79 -33.43 2.31 10.48
CA ASN A 79 -33.99 0.95 10.54
C ASN A 79 -33.16 -0.08 9.75
N ASP A 80 -31.83 -0.07 9.92
CA ASP A 80 -30.88 -0.91 9.21
C ASP A 80 -30.94 -0.79 7.68
N GLU A 81 -31.26 0.41 7.20
CA GLU A 81 -31.25 0.75 5.79
C GLU A 81 -30.50 2.07 5.57
N ILE A 82 -29.60 2.08 4.57
CA ILE A 82 -28.92 3.32 4.16
C ILE A 82 -29.90 4.22 3.42
N LYS A 83 -29.98 5.48 3.83
CA LYS A 83 -30.78 6.51 3.15
C LYS A 83 -29.94 7.43 2.30
N GLY A 84 -28.65 7.51 2.58
CA GLY A 84 -27.69 8.36 1.87
C GLY A 84 -26.48 8.70 2.71
N ILE A 85 -25.84 9.80 2.35
CA ILE A 85 -24.68 10.35 3.05
C ILE A 85 -24.90 11.82 3.39
N GLU A 86 -24.22 12.25 4.44
CA GLU A 86 -24.02 13.66 4.75
C GLU A 86 -22.59 14.05 4.43
N THR A 87 -22.41 15.22 3.81
CA THR A 87 -21.08 15.74 3.46
C THR A 87 -20.62 16.77 4.48
N HIS A 88 -19.31 17.04 4.52
CA HIS A 88 -18.73 18.06 5.40
C HIS A 88 -19.26 19.50 5.15
N THR A 89 -19.92 19.71 4.01
CA THR A 89 -20.60 21.00 3.69
C THR A 89 -22.04 21.03 4.18
N GLY A 90 -22.53 19.97 4.84
CA GLY A 90 -23.92 19.84 5.28
C GLY A 90 -24.89 19.42 4.16
N GLN A 91 -24.41 19.10 2.99
CA GLN A 91 -25.26 18.58 1.90
C GLN A 91 -25.62 17.13 2.17
N THR A 92 -26.89 16.78 1.97
CA THR A 92 -27.39 15.40 1.98
C THR A 92 -27.52 14.88 0.55
N ILE A 93 -26.95 13.70 0.31
CA ILE A 93 -27.08 12.97 -0.97
C ILE A 93 -27.80 11.64 -0.67
N LEU A 94 -29.02 11.50 -1.18
CA LEU A 94 -29.87 10.34 -0.92
C LEU A 94 -29.65 9.21 -1.92
N GLY A 95 -29.80 7.98 -1.47
CA GLY A 95 -29.75 6.75 -2.27
C GLY A 95 -28.90 5.65 -1.64
N PRO A 96 -28.81 4.48 -2.29
CA PRO A 96 -27.90 3.42 -1.89
C PRO A 96 -26.45 3.87 -2.04
N VAL A 97 -25.55 3.36 -1.18
CA VAL A 97 -24.17 3.82 -1.10
C VAL A 97 -23.18 2.71 -1.42
N ILE A 98 -22.32 2.93 -2.41
CA ILE A 98 -21.10 2.14 -2.62
C ILE A 98 -19.97 2.83 -1.88
N LEU A 99 -19.52 2.23 -0.76
CA LEU A 99 -18.45 2.79 0.08
C LEU A 99 -17.09 2.30 -0.42
N ALA A 100 -16.40 3.13 -1.22
CA ALA A 100 -15.14 2.80 -1.90
C ALA A 100 -14.04 3.82 -1.58
N THR A 101 -13.87 4.18 -0.30
CA THR A 101 -13.02 5.28 0.18
C THR A 101 -11.52 4.97 0.20
N GLY A 102 -11.12 3.73 -0.09
CA GLY A 102 -9.73 3.27 -0.03
C GLY A 102 -9.25 2.98 1.40
N HIS A 103 -8.06 2.38 1.51
CA HIS A 103 -7.54 1.88 2.79
C HIS A 103 -6.92 2.96 3.69
N SER A 104 -6.75 4.17 3.19
CA SER A 104 -6.15 5.29 3.95
C SER A 104 -7.18 6.28 4.53
N ALA A 105 -8.46 6.06 4.28
CA ALA A 105 -9.57 6.85 4.86
C ALA A 105 -9.85 6.38 6.31
N ARG A 106 -8.94 6.69 7.22
CA ARG A 106 -8.98 6.24 8.62
C ARG A 106 -10.11 6.89 9.42
N ASP A 107 -10.48 8.11 9.07
CA ASP A 107 -11.66 8.81 9.57
C ASP A 107 -12.94 8.01 9.32
N VAL A 108 -13.09 7.41 8.14
CA VAL A 108 -14.22 6.53 7.82
C VAL A 108 -14.25 5.29 8.72
N TYR A 109 -13.11 4.61 8.93
CA TYR A 109 -13.07 3.46 9.84
C TYR A 109 -13.44 3.82 11.28
N ARG A 110 -12.94 4.97 11.78
CA ARG A 110 -13.32 5.47 13.11
C ARG A 110 -14.81 5.79 13.18
N TRP A 111 -15.35 6.44 12.15
CA TRP A 111 -16.78 6.73 12.09
C TRP A 111 -17.61 5.44 12.11
N LEU A 112 -17.25 4.44 11.31
CA LEU A 112 -17.94 3.14 11.27
C LEU A 112 -17.93 2.45 12.64
N ALA A 113 -16.78 2.39 13.30
CA ALA A 113 -16.65 1.78 14.62
C ALA A 113 -17.44 2.53 15.69
N ALA A 114 -17.40 3.86 15.70
CA ALA A 114 -18.14 4.71 16.63
C ALA A 114 -19.66 4.59 16.48
N ASN A 115 -20.14 4.35 15.26
CA ASN A 115 -21.54 4.19 14.94
C ASN A 115 -22.00 2.71 14.88
N GLN A 116 -21.21 1.79 15.45
CA GLN A 116 -21.54 0.37 15.55
C GLN A 116 -21.86 -0.29 14.20
N VAL A 117 -21.23 0.17 13.12
CA VAL A 117 -21.23 -0.51 11.84
C VAL A 117 -20.20 -1.64 11.90
N GLU A 118 -20.59 -2.84 11.52
CA GLU A 118 -19.79 -4.06 11.72
C GLU A 118 -18.51 -4.03 10.88
N VAL A 119 -17.40 -3.90 11.58
CA VAL A 119 -16.04 -3.97 11.05
C VAL A 119 -15.19 -4.92 11.90
N GLU A 120 -14.15 -5.50 11.33
CA GLU A 120 -13.20 -6.37 12.03
C GLU A 120 -11.76 -5.97 11.74
N ALA A 121 -10.86 -6.21 12.70
CA ALA A 121 -9.43 -6.08 12.46
C ALA A 121 -8.97 -7.10 11.41
N LYS A 122 -8.18 -6.64 10.45
CA LYS A 122 -7.71 -7.46 9.35
C LYS A 122 -6.20 -7.50 9.31
N GLY A 123 -5.64 -8.71 9.14
CA GLY A 123 -4.20 -8.90 8.94
C GLY A 123 -3.67 -8.06 7.76
N ILE A 124 -2.48 -7.54 7.96
CA ILE A 124 -1.72 -6.71 7.02
C ILE A 124 -0.32 -7.26 6.81
N ALA A 125 0.49 -6.61 6.01
CA ALA A 125 1.92 -6.82 6.01
C ALA A 125 2.63 -5.47 6.14
N VAL A 126 3.70 -5.45 6.90
CA VAL A 126 4.46 -4.22 7.20
C VAL A 126 5.96 -4.45 7.12
N GLY A 127 6.70 -3.41 6.79
CA GLY A 127 8.15 -3.48 6.68
C GLY A 127 8.75 -2.19 6.15
N VAL A 128 9.57 -2.32 5.13
CA VAL A 128 10.35 -1.24 4.54
C VAL A 128 10.22 -1.22 3.02
N ARG A 129 10.53 -0.09 2.42
CA ARG A 129 10.78 -0.02 0.98
C ARG A 129 12.27 -0.28 0.73
N LEU A 130 12.55 -1.30 -0.06
CA LEU A 130 13.92 -1.66 -0.43
C LEU A 130 14.19 -1.16 -1.85
N GLU A 131 15.23 -0.37 -2.01
CA GLU A 131 15.64 0.20 -3.30
C GLU A 131 17.04 -0.28 -3.67
N HIS A 132 17.18 -0.73 -4.93
CA HIS A 132 18.44 -1.17 -5.54
C HIS A 132 18.75 -0.33 -6.78
N PRO A 133 20.01 -0.26 -7.23
CA PRO A 133 20.32 0.11 -8.61
C PRO A 133 19.58 -0.82 -9.58
N SER A 134 18.89 -0.26 -10.59
CA SER A 134 18.12 -1.03 -11.56
C SER A 134 19.04 -1.98 -12.37
N GLU A 135 20.23 -1.49 -12.73
CA GLU A 135 21.23 -2.31 -13.45
C GLU A 135 21.62 -3.58 -12.68
N LEU A 136 21.81 -3.47 -11.36
CA LEU A 136 22.11 -4.62 -10.52
C LEU A 136 20.98 -5.67 -10.55
N ILE A 137 19.74 -5.22 -10.47
CA ILE A 137 18.58 -6.13 -10.57
C ILE A 137 18.49 -6.76 -11.95
N ASP A 138 18.74 -5.99 -13.02
CA ASP A 138 18.80 -6.51 -14.38
C ASP A 138 19.89 -7.59 -14.52
N GLN A 139 21.10 -7.34 -14.00
CA GLN A 139 22.22 -8.32 -14.02
C GLN A 139 21.85 -9.61 -13.27
N ILE A 140 21.24 -9.48 -12.11
CA ILE A 140 20.84 -10.63 -11.29
C ILE A 140 19.77 -11.46 -11.99
N GLN A 141 18.71 -10.82 -12.47
CA GLN A 141 17.52 -11.52 -13.00
C GLN A 141 17.76 -12.09 -14.40
N TYR A 142 18.55 -11.40 -15.22
CA TYR A 142 18.89 -11.86 -16.56
C TYR A 142 20.18 -12.72 -16.62
N HIS A 143 20.86 -12.90 -15.48
CA HIS A 143 22.12 -13.65 -15.38
C HIS A 143 23.17 -13.15 -16.39
N SER A 144 23.22 -11.83 -16.61
CA SER A 144 24.08 -11.18 -17.58
C SER A 144 24.84 -10.01 -16.96
N LYS A 145 26.16 -9.95 -17.22
CA LYS A 145 26.98 -8.80 -16.78
C LYS A 145 26.56 -7.48 -17.43
N ASP A 146 26.00 -7.56 -18.64
CA ASP A 146 25.52 -6.41 -19.41
C ASP A 146 24.06 -6.03 -19.05
N GLY A 147 23.48 -6.65 -18.01
CA GLY A 147 22.11 -6.43 -17.58
C GLY A 147 21.09 -6.81 -18.65
N ARG A 148 20.06 -5.97 -18.83
CA ARG A 148 18.94 -6.21 -19.78
C ARG A 148 19.28 -5.91 -21.26
N GLY A 149 20.40 -5.27 -21.53
CA GLY A 149 20.76 -4.89 -22.88
C GLY A 149 19.71 -3.98 -23.55
N LYS A 150 19.59 -4.06 -24.89
CA LYS A 150 18.72 -3.19 -25.70
C LYS A 150 17.25 -3.63 -25.75
N TYR A 151 16.98 -4.91 -25.60
CA TYR A 151 15.68 -5.50 -25.97
C TYR A 151 14.83 -5.96 -24.80
N LEU A 152 15.44 -6.22 -23.64
CA LEU A 152 14.71 -6.69 -22.47
C LEU A 152 14.12 -5.53 -21.66
N PRO A 153 12.95 -5.71 -21.03
CA PRO A 153 12.39 -4.72 -20.12
C PRO A 153 13.21 -4.60 -18.84
N ALA A 154 12.93 -3.61 -18.00
CA ALA A 154 13.46 -3.56 -16.64
C ALA A 154 13.04 -4.82 -15.87
N ALA A 155 14.01 -5.47 -15.22
CA ALA A 155 13.79 -6.78 -14.60
C ALA A 155 12.89 -6.69 -13.37
N GLU A 156 12.03 -7.68 -13.23
CA GLU A 156 11.15 -7.85 -12.06
C GLU A 156 11.65 -9.00 -11.20
N TYR A 157 11.38 -8.93 -9.89
CA TYR A 157 11.56 -10.05 -8.98
C TYR A 157 10.33 -10.24 -8.08
N SER A 158 10.14 -11.45 -7.61
CA SER A 158 9.13 -11.79 -6.63
C SER A 158 9.73 -12.78 -5.63
N PHE A 159 9.88 -12.35 -4.40
CA PHE A 159 10.39 -13.18 -3.31
C PHE A 159 9.28 -13.48 -2.31
N VAL A 160 9.26 -14.69 -1.81
CA VAL A 160 8.40 -15.12 -0.72
C VAL A 160 9.10 -16.22 0.08
N ASN A 161 9.03 -16.13 1.39
CA ASN A 161 9.52 -17.15 2.30
C ASN A 161 8.69 -17.20 3.57
N GLN A 162 8.72 -18.31 4.28
CA GLN A 162 8.17 -18.46 5.61
C GLN A 162 9.31 -18.34 6.63
N VAL A 163 9.16 -17.40 7.55
CA VAL A 163 10.13 -17.14 8.63
C VAL A 163 9.39 -17.11 9.96
N ASP A 164 9.72 -18.03 10.84
CA ASP A 164 9.11 -18.13 12.18
C ASP A 164 7.57 -18.04 12.14
N GLY A 165 6.96 -18.83 11.23
CA GLY A 165 5.50 -18.95 11.09
C GLY A 165 4.77 -17.77 10.43
N ARG A 166 5.50 -16.80 9.85
CA ARG A 166 4.95 -15.65 9.12
C ARG A 166 5.58 -15.51 7.74
N GLY A 167 4.78 -15.07 6.78
CA GLY A 167 5.26 -14.75 5.45
C GLY A 167 6.17 -13.53 5.46
N VAL A 168 7.33 -13.66 4.79
CA VAL A 168 8.22 -12.53 4.45
C VAL A 168 8.32 -12.48 2.95
N TYR A 169 7.95 -11.36 2.34
CA TYR A 169 7.85 -11.31 0.88
C TYR A 169 8.06 -9.91 0.29
N SER A 170 8.38 -9.90 -1.01
CA SER A 170 8.39 -8.69 -1.80
C SER A 170 6.96 -8.29 -2.18
N PHE A 171 6.62 -7.02 -1.97
CA PHE A 171 5.31 -6.45 -2.26
C PHE A 171 5.45 -5.29 -3.25
N CYS A 172 4.57 -5.26 -4.25
CA CYS A 172 4.50 -4.14 -5.21
C CYS A 172 5.88 -3.72 -5.74
N MET A 173 6.62 -4.68 -6.36
CA MET A 173 7.92 -4.41 -6.99
C MET A 173 7.72 -3.44 -8.15
N CYS A 174 8.50 -2.37 -8.18
CA CYS A 174 8.48 -1.26 -9.14
C CYS A 174 9.81 -1.21 -9.90
N PRO A 175 9.94 -1.95 -11.02
CA PRO A 175 11.14 -1.95 -11.83
C PRO A 175 11.32 -0.60 -12.51
N GLY A 176 12.55 -0.09 -12.55
CA GLY A 176 12.84 1.22 -13.15
C GLY A 176 11.96 2.33 -12.59
N GLY A 177 11.69 2.32 -11.28
CA GLY A 177 10.73 3.18 -10.62
C GLY A 177 11.34 4.11 -9.56
N PHE A 178 10.50 4.66 -8.71
CA PHE A 178 10.85 5.63 -7.67
C PHE A 178 10.20 5.27 -6.35
N VAL A 179 10.87 5.58 -5.25
CA VAL A 179 10.26 5.59 -3.92
C VAL A 179 9.64 6.97 -3.68
N VAL A 180 8.42 6.98 -3.19
CA VAL A 180 7.64 8.21 -3.00
C VAL A 180 7.03 8.29 -1.61
N PRO A 181 6.83 9.52 -1.06
CA PRO A 181 6.07 9.69 0.16
C PRO A 181 4.59 9.34 -0.08
N ALA A 182 3.98 8.64 0.88
CA ALA A 182 2.60 8.16 0.79
C ALA A 182 1.79 8.39 2.08
N ALA A 183 2.29 9.21 3.01
CA ALA A 183 1.56 9.60 4.20
C ALA A 183 0.31 10.41 3.84
N SER A 184 -0.80 10.16 4.53
CA SER A 184 -2.08 10.86 4.35
C SER A 184 -2.46 11.78 5.50
N GLY A 185 -1.66 11.81 6.56
CA GLY A 185 -1.84 12.65 7.74
C GLY A 185 -0.55 13.35 8.15
N PRO A 186 -0.63 14.33 9.05
CA PRO A 186 0.55 14.96 9.63
C PRO A 186 1.27 14.00 10.57
N GLN A 187 2.55 14.30 10.85
CA GLN A 187 3.38 13.54 11.79
C GLN A 187 3.48 12.04 11.45
N GLN A 188 3.47 11.71 10.17
CA GLN A 188 3.59 10.36 9.66
C GLN A 188 4.63 10.31 8.53
N ILE A 189 5.38 9.22 8.46
CA ILE A 189 6.14 8.83 7.28
C ILE A 189 5.63 7.46 6.83
N VAL A 190 5.22 7.40 5.59
CA VAL A 190 4.90 6.19 4.84
C VAL A 190 5.56 6.32 3.50
N VAL A 191 6.19 5.26 3.04
CA VAL A 191 6.81 5.19 1.72
C VAL A 191 6.10 4.18 0.84
N ASN A 192 6.06 4.45 -0.45
CA ASN A 192 5.52 3.55 -1.46
C ASN A 192 6.40 3.63 -2.72
N GLY A 193 6.13 2.82 -3.73
CA GLY A 193 6.83 2.84 -5.00
C GLY A 193 5.90 3.09 -6.17
N MET A 194 6.45 3.70 -7.20
CA MET A 194 5.78 3.96 -8.47
C MET A 194 6.75 3.72 -9.63
N SER A 195 6.24 3.25 -10.78
CA SER A 195 7.00 3.16 -12.02
C SER A 195 6.33 3.95 -13.13
N PRO A 196 7.09 4.74 -13.91
CA PRO A 196 6.59 5.30 -15.16
C PRO A 196 6.37 4.19 -16.18
N SER A 197 5.60 4.47 -17.22
CA SER A 197 5.25 3.49 -18.25
C SER A 197 6.47 2.89 -18.97
N ASN A 198 7.56 3.65 -19.08
CA ASN A 198 8.82 3.22 -19.72
C ASN A 198 9.76 2.47 -18.78
N ARG A 199 9.49 2.45 -17.44
CA ARG A 199 10.34 1.79 -16.43
C ARG A 199 11.82 2.13 -16.57
N GLY A 200 12.12 3.41 -16.84
CA GLY A 200 13.43 3.90 -17.28
C GLY A 200 14.28 4.55 -16.19
N SER A 201 13.87 4.52 -14.93
CA SER A 201 14.67 5.03 -13.83
C SER A 201 15.90 4.16 -13.58
N ARG A 202 16.92 4.74 -12.98
CA ARG A 202 18.13 4.01 -12.55
C ARG A 202 17.95 3.20 -11.27
N TRP A 203 16.77 3.23 -10.65
CA TRP A 203 16.42 2.45 -9.47
C TRP A 203 15.30 1.46 -9.72
N SER A 204 15.31 0.40 -8.95
CA SER A 204 14.22 -0.57 -8.83
C SER A 204 13.91 -0.77 -7.36
N ASN A 205 12.63 -0.80 -7.00
CA ASN A 205 12.27 -0.90 -5.59
C ASN A 205 11.09 -1.84 -5.35
N SER A 206 10.98 -2.36 -4.13
CA SER A 206 9.81 -3.10 -3.66
C SER A 206 9.58 -2.91 -2.17
N GLY A 207 8.36 -3.03 -1.71
CA GLY A 207 8.08 -3.28 -0.30
C GLY A 207 8.66 -4.63 0.09
N MET A 208 9.39 -4.70 1.19
CA MET A 208 9.84 -5.94 1.82
C MET A 208 9.17 -6.03 3.16
N VAL A 209 8.21 -6.94 3.27
CA VAL A 209 7.22 -6.92 4.33
C VAL A 209 7.06 -8.26 5.03
N VAL A 210 6.62 -8.19 6.28
CA VAL A 210 6.30 -9.33 7.15
C VAL A 210 4.78 -9.37 7.34
N GLU A 211 4.19 -10.53 7.15
CA GLU A 211 2.79 -10.79 7.49
C GLU A 211 2.54 -10.53 8.97
N LEU A 212 1.48 -9.81 9.27
CA LEU A 212 1.03 -9.46 10.60
C LEU A 212 -0.46 -9.76 10.73
N ARG A 213 -0.83 -10.44 11.81
CA ARG A 213 -2.21 -10.81 12.12
C ARG A 213 -2.68 -10.09 13.38
N PRO A 214 -3.99 -9.90 13.59
CA PRO A 214 -4.50 -9.26 14.81
C PRO A 214 -4.00 -9.91 16.11
N GLU A 215 -3.90 -11.24 16.15
CA GLU A 215 -3.42 -11.99 17.31
C GLU A 215 -1.95 -11.73 17.65
N ASP A 216 -1.14 -11.29 16.67
CA ASP A 216 0.28 -10.98 16.90
C ASP A 216 0.49 -9.70 17.73
N LEU A 217 -0.54 -8.84 17.82
CA LEU A 217 -0.44 -7.59 18.58
C LEU A 217 -0.27 -7.79 20.11
N GLU A 218 -0.51 -9.00 20.58
CA GLU A 218 -0.24 -9.39 21.98
C GLU A 218 1.24 -9.71 22.20
N ASP A 219 2.02 -9.92 21.14
CA ASP A 219 3.45 -10.22 21.20
C ASP A 219 4.24 -9.01 21.71
N GLU A 220 5.11 -9.23 22.71
CA GLU A 220 6.01 -8.19 23.26
C GLU A 220 6.89 -7.55 22.19
N GLY A 221 7.29 -8.32 21.16
CA GLY A 221 8.09 -7.86 20.03
C GLY A 221 7.37 -6.92 19.08
N LEU A 222 6.07 -6.71 19.24
CA LEU A 222 5.25 -5.78 18.47
C LEU A 222 4.79 -4.57 19.27
N LYS A 223 5.03 -4.53 20.57
CA LYS A 223 4.65 -3.38 21.39
C LYS A 223 5.40 -2.15 20.90
N ILE A 224 4.69 -1.21 20.37
CA ILE A 224 5.15 0.13 20.08
C ILE A 224 4.58 0.99 21.21
N GLU A 225 5.45 1.71 21.93
CA GLU A 225 4.97 2.68 22.89
C GLU A 225 4.07 3.69 22.18
N ASN A 226 2.77 3.67 22.48
CA ASN A 226 1.81 4.66 22.01
C ASN A 226 2.09 6.01 22.63
N ARG A 227 3.15 6.68 22.20
CA ARG A 227 3.43 8.08 22.52
C ARG A 227 2.67 8.95 21.53
N GLY A 228 1.38 9.08 21.79
CA GLY A 228 0.57 10.15 21.24
C GLY A 228 0.52 10.23 19.73
N THR A 229 -0.51 9.67 19.14
CA THR A 229 -1.05 10.27 17.92
C THR A 229 -1.67 11.61 18.34
N ALA A 230 -0.95 12.71 18.09
CA ALA A 230 -1.31 14.05 18.54
C ALA A 230 -2.61 14.62 17.90
N MET A 231 -3.51 13.78 17.40
CA MET A 231 -4.61 14.20 16.57
C MET A 231 -6.02 13.91 17.08
N GLN A 232 -6.18 13.15 18.15
CA GLN A 232 -7.52 13.01 18.77
C GLN A 232 -7.39 12.64 20.25
N ASP A 233 -8.36 13.09 21.03
CA ASP A 233 -8.65 12.62 22.38
C ASP A 233 -9.04 11.12 22.30
N ASP A 234 -8.03 10.25 22.16
CA ASP A 234 -8.18 8.80 21.99
C ASP A 234 -8.47 8.12 23.35
N SER A 235 -9.33 8.74 24.17
CA SER A 235 -9.89 8.09 25.36
C SER A 235 -10.75 6.85 24.99
N ILE A 236 -11.17 6.74 23.72
CA ILE A 236 -11.99 5.64 23.22
C ILE A 236 -11.22 4.86 22.17
N THR A 237 -10.79 3.65 22.49
CA THR A 237 -10.18 2.71 21.55
C THR A 237 -11.20 1.65 21.15
N TYR A 238 -11.23 1.32 19.85
CA TYR A 238 -12.06 0.28 19.29
C TYR A 238 -11.20 -0.94 18.95
N PRO A 239 -11.39 -2.11 19.62
CA PRO A 239 -10.58 -3.29 19.38
C PRO A 239 -10.53 -3.73 17.92
N GLN A 240 -11.63 -3.55 17.18
CA GLN A 240 -11.72 -3.84 15.75
C GLN A 240 -10.87 -2.94 14.86
N LEU A 241 -10.28 -1.87 15.39
CA LEU A 241 -9.34 -0.97 14.71
C LEU A 241 -7.87 -1.18 15.15
N SER A 242 -7.57 -2.19 15.94
CA SER A 242 -6.25 -2.44 16.52
C SER A 242 -5.11 -2.44 15.48
N MET A 243 -5.33 -3.08 14.33
CA MET A 243 -4.33 -3.10 13.24
C MET A 243 -4.10 -1.72 12.61
N MET A 244 -5.13 -0.87 12.56
CA MET A 244 -5.00 0.52 12.13
C MET A 244 -4.18 1.35 13.13
N TYR A 245 -4.44 1.19 14.42
CA TYR A 245 -3.66 1.87 15.47
C TYR A 245 -2.18 1.46 15.44
N PHE A 246 -1.91 0.18 15.20
CA PHE A 246 -0.54 -0.30 15.01
C PHE A 246 0.16 0.39 13.82
N GLN A 247 -0.53 0.50 12.67
CA GLN A 247 0.02 1.24 11.52
C GLN A 247 0.34 2.70 11.89
N GLU A 248 -0.59 3.37 12.55
CA GLU A 248 -0.42 4.79 12.94
C GLU A 248 0.76 4.98 13.89
N ALA A 249 0.90 4.11 14.89
CA ALA A 249 2.00 4.17 15.83
C ALA A 249 3.36 3.94 15.14
N LEU A 250 3.45 2.98 14.22
CA LEU A 250 4.69 2.73 13.46
C LEU A 250 5.03 3.89 12.52
N GLU A 251 4.04 4.47 11.84
CA GLU A 251 4.20 5.63 10.95
C GLU A 251 4.65 6.87 11.72
N TYR A 252 4.12 7.08 12.93
CA TYR A 252 4.52 8.17 13.82
C TYR A 252 5.95 7.97 14.33
N ASN A 253 6.30 6.77 14.80
CA ASN A 253 7.68 6.47 15.20
C ASN A 253 8.67 6.68 14.06
N CYS A 254 8.29 6.30 12.84
CA CYS A 254 9.09 6.57 11.66
C CYS A 254 9.30 8.08 11.42
N TRP A 255 8.28 8.90 11.60
CA TRP A 255 8.36 10.34 11.49
C TRP A 255 9.31 10.95 12.55
N GLN A 256 9.27 10.44 13.78
CA GLN A 256 10.21 10.86 14.83
C GLN A 256 11.66 10.53 14.43
N GLN A 257 11.90 9.34 13.89
CA GLN A 257 13.23 8.92 13.39
C GLN A 257 13.66 9.70 12.13
N GLY A 258 12.72 10.28 11.39
CA GLY A 258 12.93 11.18 10.25
C GLY A 258 13.15 12.65 10.64
N ASN A 259 13.57 12.92 11.88
CA ASN A 259 13.77 14.28 12.43
C ASN A 259 12.48 15.13 12.41
N MET A 260 11.32 14.50 12.61
CA MET A 260 10.01 15.18 12.58
C MET A 260 9.77 15.94 11.25
N ARG A 261 10.32 15.41 10.14
CA ARG A 261 10.16 15.92 8.78
C ARG A 261 9.74 14.77 7.86
N GLN A 262 9.69 15.03 6.57
CA GLN A 262 9.44 13.99 5.55
C GLN A 262 10.73 13.30 5.05
N THR A 263 11.88 13.59 5.66
CA THR A 263 13.12 12.84 5.45
C THR A 263 12.97 11.45 6.02
N ALA A 264 13.08 10.41 5.19
CA ALA A 264 12.82 9.06 5.63
C ALA A 264 14.02 8.42 6.34
N PRO A 265 13.82 7.74 7.49
CA PRO A 265 14.87 6.96 8.12
C PRO A 265 15.25 5.77 7.24
N ALA A 266 16.56 5.55 7.07
CA ALA A 266 17.06 4.56 6.14
C ALA A 266 18.32 3.85 6.65
N GLN A 267 18.57 2.66 6.13
CA GLN A 267 19.72 1.84 6.47
C GLN A 267 20.15 0.99 5.28
N ARG A 268 21.46 0.75 5.10
CA ARG A 268 21.94 -0.19 4.09
C ARG A 268 21.49 -1.61 4.41
N MET A 269 21.12 -2.38 3.40
CA MET A 269 20.53 -3.71 3.57
C MET A 269 21.44 -4.69 4.32
N GLN A 270 22.74 -4.75 4.00
CA GLN A 270 23.66 -5.64 4.73
C GLN A 270 23.95 -5.17 6.16
N ASP A 271 24.02 -3.85 6.37
CA ASP A 271 24.23 -3.30 7.72
C ASP A 271 23.04 -3.65 8.62
N PHE A 272 21.82 -3.56 8.09
CA PHE A 272 20.62 -3.99 8.80
C PHE A 272 20.70 -5.46 9.21
N THR A 273 21.05 -6.37 8.28
CA THR A 273 21.16 -7.80 8.61
C THR A 273 22.27 -8.13 9.59
N ARG A 274 23.30 -7.28 9.68
CA ARG A 274 24.41 -7.38 10.63
C ARG A 274 24.18 -6.59 11.92
N LYS A 275 23.01 -5.96 12.06
CA LYS A 275 22.67 -5.08 13.19
C LYS A 275 23.71 -3.95 13.41
N LYS A 276 24.19 -3.34 12.31
CA LYS A 276 25.16 -2.24 12.31
C LYS A 276 24.52 -0.96 11.81
N LEU A 277 24.91 0.17 12.35
CA LEU A 277 24.53 1.47 11.83
C LEU A 277 25.22 1.72 10.47
N SER A 278 24.49 2.26 9.51
CA SER A 278 25.06 2.78 8.26
C SER A 278 25.53 4.20 8.47
N TYR A 279 26.81 4.46 8.31
CA TYR A 279 27.37 5.81 8.47
C TYR A 279 27.10 6.70 7.24
N ASP A 280 26.92 6.09 6.09
CA ASP A 280 26.56 6.72 4.83
C ASP A 280 25.43 5.92 4.15
N LEU A 281 24.74 6.56 3.24
CA LEU A 281 23.67 5.94 2.46
C LEU A 281 23.95 6.08 0.96
N PRO A 282 23.55 5.12 0.12
CA PRO A 282 23.63 5.29 -1.32
C PRO A 282 22.64 6.38 -1.78
N GLU A 283 22.81 6.86 -3.00
CA GLU A 283 21.80 7.72 -3.64
C GLU A 283 20.47 6.98 -3.74
N SER A 284 19.38 7.72 -3.63
CA SER A 284 18.01 7.18 -3.65
C SER A 284 17.11 8.05 -4.50
N SER A 285 16.04 7.45 -5.00
CA SER A 285 14.97 8.14 -5.70
C SER A 285 14.02 8.91 -4.79
N TYR A 286 14.09 8.72 -3.47
CA TYR A 286 13.19 9.36 -2.52
C TYR A 286 13.47 10.87 -2.41
N ALA A 287 12.64 11.68 -3.06
CA ALA A 287 12.87 13.12 -3.22
C ALA A 287 13.00 13.93 -1.90
N PRO A 288 12.25 13.62 -0.80
CA PRO A 288 12.43 14.35 0.45
C PRO A 288 13.77 14.09 1.15
N GLY A 289 14.56 13.11 0.67
CA GLY A 289 15.87 12.75 1.21
C GLY A 289 15.80 11.68 2.31
N LEU A 290 16.97 11.09 2.58
CA LEU A 290 17.14 10.03 3.57
C LEU A 290 17.97 10.50 4.75
N ILE A 291 17.72 9.91 5.91
CA ILE A 291 18.57 10.05 7.10
C ILE A 291 18.98 8.66 7.58
N SER A 292 20.27 8.50 7.89
CA SER A 292 20.75 7.25 8.48
C SER A 292 20.09 7.01 9.84
N SER A 293 19.47 5.86 9.99
CA SER A 293 18.76 5.47 11.20
C SER A 293 18.85 3.95 11.40
N PRO A 294 19.05 3.45 12.62
CA PRO A 294 19.14 2.02 12.88
C PRO A 294 17.77 1.36 12.87
N LEU A 295 17.20 1.11 11.68
CA LEU A 295 15.88 0.46 11.50
C LEU A 295 15.76 -0.83 12.33
N HIS A 296 16.85 -1.63 12.40
CA HIS A 296 16.92 -2.87 13.18
C HIS A 296 16.76 -2.68 14.70
N PHE A 297 16.88 -1.45 15.19
CA PHE A 297 16.81 -1.14 16.61
C PHE A 297 15.45 -0.58 17.04
N TRP A 298 14.90 0.37 16.28
CA TRP A 298 13.67 1.04 16.70
C TRP A 298 12.38 0.42 16.11
N MET A 299 12.47 -0.29 14.98
CA MET A 299 11.32 -1.06 14.50
C MET A 299 11.10 -2.30 15.38
N PRO A 300 9.87 -2.77 15.52
CA PRO A 300 9.55 -3.94 16.34
C PRO A 300 10.42 -5.16 16.01
N PRO A 301 11.00 -5.84 17.00
CA PRO A 301 11.82 -7.05 16.80
C PRO A 301 11.12 -8.14 16.01
N PHE A 302 9.81 -8.31 16.21
CA PHE A 302 8.98 -9.23 15.44
C PHE A 302 9.14 -9.03 13.92
N ILE A 303 9.24 -7.78 13.47
CA ILE A 303 9.40 -7.40 12.06
C ILE A 303 10.86 -7.50 11.63
N THR A 304 11.76 -6.88 12.41
CA THR A 304 13.17 -6.75 11.99
C THR A 304 13.92 -8.06 11.94
N GLU A 305 13.66 -8.98 12.86
CA GLU A 305 14.29 -10.30 12.86
C GLU A 305 13.80 -11.16 11.70
N ARG A 306 12.51 -11.13 11.38
CA ARG A 306 11.96 -11.85 10.23
C ARG A 306 12.44 -11.27 8.90
N LEU A 307 12.51 -9.95 8.75
CA LEU A 307 13.10 -9.31 7.58
C LEU A 307 14.57 -9.69 7.42
N SER A 308 15.37 -9.65 8.49
CA SER A 308 16.78 -10.00 8.46
C SER A 308 17.01 -11.45 7.99
N LYS A 309 16.27 -12.41 8.55
CA LYS A 309 16.30 -13.81 8.14
C LYS A 309 15.82 -13.98 6.68
N GLY A 310 14.76 -13.29 6.29
CA GLY A 310 14.25 -13.29 4.92
C GLY A 310 15.28 -12.78 3.92
N PHE A 311 15.94 -11.66 4.19
CA PHE A 311 16.99 -11.11 3.32
C PHE A 311 18.18 -12.05 3.16
N GLN A 312 18.61 -12.73 4.23
CA GLN A 312 19.67 -13.72 4.14
C GLN A 312 19.27 -14.90 3.22
N GLN A 313 18.02 -15.32 3.28
CA GLN A 313 17.52 -16.40 2.42
C GLN A 313 17.39 -15.94 0.97
N PHE A 314 16.84 -14.74 0.71
CA PHE A 314 16.74 -14.17 -0.64
C PHE A 314 18.13 -13.99 -1.26
N GLY A 315 19.13 -13.57 -0.50
CA GLY A 315 20.51 -13.48 -0.96
C GLY A 315 21.15 -14.82 -1.33
N ARG A 316 20.67 -15.94 -0.76
CA ARG A 316 21.10 -17.30 -1.17
C ARG A 316 20.47 -17.75 -2.48
N TYR A 317 19.20 -17.38 -2.72
CA TYR A 317 18.51 -17.74 -3.96
C TYR A 317 18.89 -16.81 -5.11
N SER A 318 19.23 -15.56 -4.80
CA SER A 318 19.51 -14.50 -5.76
C SER A 318 20.83 -13.85 -5.40
N HIS A 319 21.93 -14.40 -5.92
CA HIS A 319 23.27 -13.90 -5.64
C HIS A 319 23.43 -12.43 -6.02
N GLY A 320 23.98 -11.63 -5.11
CA GLY A 320 24.13 -10.18 -5.29
C GLY A 320 22.95 -9.34 -4.78
N PHE A 321 21.79 -9.96 -4.51
CA PHE A 321 20.62 -9.23 -4.00
C PHE A 321 20.86 -8.63 -2.61
N LEU A 322 21.47 -9.38 -1.69
CA LEU A 322 21.86 -8.91 -0.37
C LEU A 322 23.18 -8.11 -0.47
N THR A 323 23.05 -6.79 -0.57
CA THR A 323 24.18 -5.88 -0.84
C THR A 323 24.06 -4.59 -0.03
N ASN A 324 25.17 -3.84 0.11
CA ASN A 324 25.19 -2.48 0.64
C ASN A 324 24.95 -1.39 -0.43
N GLU A 325 24.78 -1.78 -1.68
CA GLU A 325 24.25 -0.88 -2.72
C GLU A 325 22.73 -0.69 -2.60
N ALA A 326 22.07 -1.58 -1.86
CA ALA A 326 20.66 -1.48 -1.56
C ALA A 326 20.39 -0.69 -0.27
N VAL A 327 19.38 0.17 -0.32
CA VAL A 327 18.91 0.96 0.84
C VAL A 327 17.51 0.55 1.24
N MET A 328 17.32 0.35 2.53
CA MET A 328 16.02 0.14 3.17
C MET A 328 15.50 1.48 3.67
N ILE A 329 14.27 1.82 3.33
CA ILE A 329 13.63 3.10 3.63
C ILE A 329 12.38 2.82 4.47
N GLY A 330 12.30 3.41 5.66
CA GLY A 330 11.15 3.27 6.56
C GLY A 330 10.00 4.20 6.17
N VAL A 331 8.75 3.79 6.35
CA VAL A 331 8.20 2.44 6.52
C VAL A 331 7.15 2.13 5.45
N GLU A 332 7.04 0.89 5.05
CA GLU A 332 5.95 0.39 4.20
C GLU A 332 4.90 -0.25 5.12
N THR A 333 3.79 0.42 5.36
CA THR A 333 2.74 -0.04 6.29
C THR A 333 1.40 -0.28 5.61
N ARG A 334 1.20 0.29 4.40
CA ARG A 334 -0.11 0.35 3.75
C ARG A 334 -0.22 -0.62 2.58
N THR A 335 0.17 -1.87 2.80
CA THR A 335 0.07 -2.94 1.80
C THR A 335 -1.37 -3.38 1.53
N SER A 336 -2.26 -3.21 2.53
CA SER A 336 -3.69 -3.51 2.43
C SER A 336 -4.45 -2.78 3.55
N ALA A 337 -5.79 -2.81 3.46
CA ALA A 337 -6.63 -2.27 4.53
C ALA A 337 -6.38 -3.00 5.86
N PRO A 338 -6.23 -2.27 6.98
CA PRO A 338 -6.09 -2.85 8.33
C PRO A 338 -7.44 -3.27 8.94
N VAL A 339 -8.53 -2.95 8.25
CA VAL A 339 -9.90 -3.18 8.67
C VAL A 339 -10.66 -3.85 7.55
N ARG A 340 -11.61 -4.72 7.88
CA ARG A 340 -12.60 -5.25 6.95
C ARG A 340 -13.98 -4.77 7.36
N ILE A 341 -14.72 -4.20 6.41
CA ILE A 341 -16.13 -3.85 6.58
C ILE A 341 -16.94 -5.07 6.19
N ILE A 342 -17.67 -5.66 7.14
CA ILE A 342 -18.28 -6.98 6.93
C ILE A 342 -19.43 -6.90 5.94
N ARG A 343 -19.39 -7.73 4.90
CA ARG A 343 -20.42 -7.80 3.88
C ARG A 343 -20.83 -9.24 3.55
N ASP A 344 -22.05 -9.42 3.14
CA ASP A 344 -22.55 -10.68 2.62
C ASP A 344 -21.86 -11.03 1.30
N ARG A 345 -21.60 -12.32 1.07
CA ARG A 345 -20.84 -12.79 -0.10
C ARG A 345 -21.64 -12.83 -1.40
N GLU A 346 -22.96 -12.93 -1.31
CA GLU A 346 -23.84 -13.07 -2.46
C GLU A 346 -24.40 -11.72 -2.86
N THR A 347 -24.99 -10.99 -1.91
CA THR A 347 -25.60 -9.69 -2.16
C THR A 347 -24.58 -8.55 -2.25
N LEU A 348 -23.36 -8.75 -1.71
CA LEU A 348 -22.29 -7.75 -1.55
C LEU A 348 -22.69 -6.55 -0.68
N GLN A 349 -23.85 -6.59 -0.04
CA GLN A 349 -24.28 -5.58 0.91
C GLN A 349 -23.65 -5.81 2.27
N HIS A 350 -23.58 -4.77 3.08
CA HIS A 350 -23.23 -4.87 4.49
C HIS A 350 -24.16 -5.88 5.19
N VAL A 351 -23.62 -6.69 6.10
CA VAL A 351 -24.36 -7.83 6.72
C VAL A 351 -25.64 -7.41 7.41
N ARG A 352 -25.75 -6.20 7.93
CA ARG A 352 -26.94 -5.67 8.62
C ARG A 352 -27.61 -4.53 7.85
N ILE A 353 -26.83 -3.62 7.25
CA ILE A 353 -27.35 -2.39 6.67
C ILE A 353 -27.65 -2.61 5.19
N ARG A 354 -28.92 -2.63 4.83
CA ARG A 354 -29.39 -2.76 3.44
C ARG A 354 -29.03 -1.51 2.62
N GLY A 355 -28.66 -1.70 1.36
CA GLY A 355 -28.30 -0.62 0.45
C GLY A 355 -26.90 -0.04 0.66
N LEU A 356 -26.11 -0.53 1.65
CA LEU A 356 -24.71 -0.20 1.84
C LEU A 356 -23.83 -1.28 1.22
N PHE A 357 -22.98 -0.91 0.26
CA PHE A 357 -22.10 -1.82 -0.49
C PHE A 357 -20.63 -1.49 -0.21
N PRO A 358 -19.98 -2.13 0.78
CA PRO A 358 -18.54 -1.98 0.99
C PRO A 358 -17.75 -2.48 -0.21
N CYS A 359 -16.94 -1.63 -0.84
CA CYS A 359 -16.25 -1.92 -2.10
C CYS A 359 -14.77 -1.54 -2.05
N GLY A 360 -13.99 -2.18 -2.90
CA GLY A 360 -12.60 -1.86 -3.14
C GLY A 360 -11.65 -2.30 -2.02
N GLU A 361 -10.46 -1.73 -2.07
CA GLU A 361 -9.38 -2.05 -1.14
C GLU A 361 -9.71 -1.62 0.29
N GLY A 362 -10.37 -0.47 0.46
CA GLY A 362 -10.78 0.04 1.77
C GLY A 362 -11.80 -0.84 2.49
N ALA A 363 -12.61 -1.59 1.76
CA ALA A 363 -13.53 -2.56 2.37
C ALA A 363 -12.83 -3.84 2.87
N GLY A 364 -11.54 -4.03 2.58
CA GLY A 364 -10.74 -5.15 3.04
C GLY A 364 -10.84 -6.43 2.18
N TYR A 365 -11.45 -6.35 0.99
CA TYR A 365 -11.66 -7.52 0.10
C TYR A 365 -10.81 -7.51 -1.17
N ALA A 366 -10.26 -6.37 -1.53
CA ALA A 366 -9.43 -6.20 -2.71
C ALA A 366 -8.00 -5.82 -2.31
N GLY A 367 -7.03 -6.14 -3.18
CA GLY A 367 -5.63 -5.79 -3.00
C GLY A 367 -5.04 -5.03 -4.20
N GLY A 368 -5.88 -4.48 -5.08
CA GLY A 368 -5.44 -3.72 -6.23
C GLY A 368 -6.59 -3.40 -7.20
N ILE A 369 -6.28 -2.65 -8.26
CA ILE A 369 -7.25 -2.06 -9.19
C ILE A 369 -8.22 -3.09 -9.79
N VAL A 370 -7.71 -4.19 -10.32
CA VAL A 370 -8.54 -5.20 -11.02
C VAL A 370 -9.32 -6.09 -10.06
N SER A 371 -8.89 -6.18 -8.80
CA SER A 371 -9.56 -7.00 -7.77
C SER A 371 -10.57 -6.22 -6.92
N ALA A 372 -10.67 -4.92 -7.16
CA ALA A 372 -11.59 -4.03 -6.45
C ALA A 372 -13.06 -4.23 -6.86
#